data_ff018a0e8db50f11cab4287a20003d8d
#
_entry.id   ff018a0e8db50f11cab4287a20003d8d
#
_cell.length_a   1.000
_cell.length_b   1.000
_cell.length_c   1.000
_cell.angle_alpha   90.00
_cell.angle_beta   90.00
_cell.angle_gamma   90.00
#
_symmetry.space_group_name_H-M   'P 1'
#
loop_
_entity.id
_entity.type
_entity.pdbx_description
1 polymer ?
#
loop_
_entity_poly.entity_id
_entity_poly.type
_entity_poly.pdbx_seq_one_letter_code
_entity_poly.pdbx_strand_id
1 'polypeptide(L)'
;HAFNELLMRYEQSEHQRAMGLKEMELLRKDRNIMAAVFAMLLVIGFFLYACLLYRRKNATYRELVRQNLNYRERLNECERLEGVRKANAQQAQLKIYERLEALMRNEKIYRRKDLTLQMLAETLGTNTTYMSHIVNSFSGKSFPNYLNAYRIEEVLDALSDPSDDEPIHAVFERVGYASRSTYLRIFRKEVGCAPSKYRQEIRKIRA
;
A
#
# COMPACT_ATOMS: atom_id res chain seq x y z
N HIS A 1 50.58 108.47 4.39
CA HIS A 1 50.27 107.52 5.47
C HIS A 1 48.88 106.84 5.27
N ALA A 2 47.81 107.68 5.06
CA ALA A 2 46.41 107.17 4.94
C ALA A 2 46.17 106.20 3.79
N PHE A 3 46.83 106.33 2.67
CA PHE A 3 46.71 105.42 1.50
C PHE A 3 47.31 104.05 1.77
N ASN A 4 48.44 103.95 2.43
CA ASN A 4 49.04 102.68 2.81
C ASN A 4 48.23 101.92 3.85
N GLU A 5 47.57 102.65 4.76
CA GLU A 5 46.67 102.08 5.74
C GLU A 5 45.39 101.53 5.12
N LEU A 6 44.89 102.21 4.10
CA LEU A 6 43.70 101.73 3.33
C LEU A 6 44.04 100.47 2.52
N LEU A 7 45.23 100.42 1.92
CA LEU A 7 45.72 99.28 1.12
C LEU A 7 45.89 98.05 2.01
N MET A 8 46.52 98.21 3.17
CA MET A 8 46.69 97.14 4.15
C MET A 8 45.34 96.64 4.66
N ARG A 9 44.39 97.49 4.93
CA ARG A 9 43.02 97.02 5.33
C ARG A 9 42.29 96.27 4.19
N TYR A 10 42.49 96.71 2.93
CA TYR A 10 41.94 96.02 1.78
C TYR A 10 42.55 94.63 1.60
N GLU A 11 43.89 94.51 1.64
CA GLU A 11 44.58 93.22 1.58
C GLU A 11 44.23 92.30 2.72
N GLN A 12 44.05 92.83 3.92
CA GLN A 12 43.64 92.11 5.08
C GLN A 12 42.19 91.54 4.97
N SER A 13 41.28 92.36 4.39
CA SER A 13 39.90 91.99 4.09
C SER A 13 39.79 90.90 3.00
N GLU A 14 40.59 90.99 1.96
CA GLU A 14 40.70 89.98 0.89
C GLU A 14 41.26 88.68 1.41
N HIS A 15 42.29 88.74 2.30
CA HIS A 15 42.86 87.54 2.92
C HIS A 15 41.85 86.84 3.88
N GLN A 16 41.10 87.65 4.65
CA GLN A 16 40.04 87.11 5.49
C GLN A 16 38.89 86.48 4.66
N ARG A 17 38.49 87.05 3.54
CA ARG A 17 37.48 86.46 2.62
C ARG A 17 38.01 85.19 2.03
N ALA A 18 39.25 85.12 1.57
CA ALA A 18 39.85 83.92 0.99
C ALA A 18 39.99 82.81 2.01
N MET A 19 40.32 83.08 3.30
CA MET A 19 40.35 82.12 4.38
C MET A 19 38.95 81.62 4.67
N GLY A 20 37.92 82.47 4.75
CA GLY A 20 36.54 82.07 4.97
C GLY A 20 35.97 81.21 3.88
N LEU A 21 36.35 81.43 2.61
CA LEU A 21 35.94 80.54 1.47
C LEU A 21 36.58 79.17 1.57
N LYS A 22 37.86 79.11 1.93
CA LYS A 22 38.55 77.83 2.14
C LYS A 22 37.97 77.05 3.30
N GLU A 23 37.61 77.69 4.40
CA GLU A 23 36.97 77.10 5.54
C GLU A 23 35.60 76.51 5.20
N MET A 24 34.80 77.28 4.44
CA MET A 24 33.50 76.77 3.91
C MET A 24 33.64 75.59 2.97
N GLU A 25 34.70 75.62 2.15
CA GLU A 25 34.98 74.50 1.23
C GLU A 25 35.41 73.23 1.99
N LEU A 26 36.23 73.35 3.04
CA LEU A 26 36.58 72.25 3.93
C LEU A 26 35.36 71.67 4.64
N LEU A 27 34.52 72.54 5.21
CA LEU A 27 33.28 72.09 5.88
C LEU A 27 32.30 71.42 4.92
N ARG A 28 32.26 71.79 3.64
CA ARG A 28 31.48 71.08 2.60
C ARG A 28 32.05 69.70 2.30
N LYS A 29 33.40 69.61 2.19
CA LYS A 29 34.07 68.33 1.96
C LYS A 29 33.84 67.34 3.12
N ASP A 30 33.98 67.81 4.36
CA ASP A 30 33.74 66.98 5.54
C ASP A 30 32.28 66.51 5.63
N ARG A 31 31.29 67.41 5.34
CA ARG A 31 29.90 67.05 5.28
C ARG A 31 29.60 65.99 4.21
N ASN A 32 30.22 66.14 3.03
CA ASN A 32 30.03 65.15 1.94
C ASN A 32 30.66 63.80 2.28
N ILE A 33 31.82 63.79 2.92
CA ILE A 33 32.46 62.56 3.44
C ILE A 33 31.56 61.88 4.48
N MET A 34 31.05 62.69 5.46
CA MET A 34 30.13 62.13 6.48
C MET A 34 28.87 61.59 5.86
N ALA A 35 28.28 62.23 4.87
CA ALA A 35 27.09 61.74 4.14
C ALA A 35 27.40 60.45 3.35
N ALA A 36 28.58 60.37 2.73
CA ALA A 36 29.00 59.16 2.02
C ALA A 36 29.24 57.96 2.98
N VAL A 37 29.88 58.21 4.13
CA VAL A 37 30.06 57.16 5.18
C VAL A 37 28.72 56.69 5.70
N PHE A 38 27.79 57.61 5.98
CA PHE A 38 26.45 57.26 6.44
C PHE A 38 25.68 56.42 5.40
N ALA A 39 25.74 56.82 4.13
CA ALA A 39 25.13 56.06 3.04
C ALA A 39 25.72 54.65 2.92
N MET A 40 27.03 54.51 3.05
CA MET A 40 27.72 53.22 3.04
C MET A 40 27.28 52.30 4.20
N LEU A 41 27.14 52.87 5.40
CA LEU A 41 26.65 52.13 6.57
C LEU A 41 25.22 51.63 6.38
N LEU A 42 24.34 52.45 5.77
CA LEU A 42 22.96 52.02 5.42
C LEU A 42 22.96 50.87 4.42
N VAL A 43 23.80 50.89 3.40
CA VAL A 43 23.92 49.81 2.41
C VAL A 43 24.42 48.52 3.07
N ILE A 44 25.43 48.60 3.93
CA ILE A 44 25.93 47.45 4.69
C ILE A 44 24.85 46.88 5.61
N GLY A 45 24.14 47.74 6.35
CA GLY A 45 23.02 47.34 7.22
C GLY A 45 21.91 46.63 6.44
N PHE A 46 21.53 47.18 5.26
CA PHE A 46 20.54 46.56 4.37
C PHE A 46 21.01 45.19 3.86
N PHE A 47 22.28 45.05 3.48
CA PHE A 47 22.83 43.79 3.01
C PHE A 47 22.85 42.73 4.11
N LEU A 48 23.26 43.09 5.34
CA LEU A 48 23.22 42.22 6.47
C LEU A 48 21.80 41.76 6.82
N TYR A 49 20.84 42.68 6.79
CA TYR A 49 19.43 42.37 7.01
C TYR A 49 18.88 41.42 5.94
N ALA A 50 19.16 41.68 4.68
CA ALA A 50 18.78 40.80 3.57
C ALA A 50 19.41 39.38 3.71
N CYS A 51 20.67 39.30 4.14
CA CYS A 51 21.35 38.05 4.40
C CYS A 51 20.69 37.27 5.54
N LEU A 52 20.30 37.94 6.63
CA LEU A 52 19.57 37.31 7.74
C LEU A 52 18.19 36.76 7.32
N LEU A 53 17.45 37.54 6.51
CA LEU A 53 16.16 37.08 5.95
C LEU A 53 16.34 35.85 5.05
N TYR A 54 17.36 35.87 4.20
CA TYR A 54 17.67 34.74 3.33
C TYR A 54 18.03 33.48 4.12
N ARG A 55 18.85 33.61 5.17
CA ARG A 55 19.20 32.50 6.08
C ARG A 55 17.97 31.94 6.80
N ARG A 56 17.08 32.78 7.30
CA ARG A 56 15.81 32.35 7.94
C ARG A 56 14.94 31.60 6.95
N LYS A 57 14.76 32.10 5.73
CA LYS A 57 13.96 31.45 4.68
C LYS A 57 14.53 30.07 4.32
N ASN A 58 15.83 29.95 4.16
CA ASN A 58 16.48 28.67 3.85
C ASN A 58 16.36 27.66 4.99
N ALA A 59 16.38 28.08 6.26
CA ALA A 59 16.16 27.20 7.40
C ALA A 59 14.75 26.60 7.36
N THR A 60 13.74 27.43 7.07
CA THR A 60 12.34 26.97 6.95
C THR A 60 12.15 25.98 5.81
N TYR A 61 12.78 26.22 4.65
CA TYR A 61 12.74 25.27 3.54
C TYR A 61 13.40 23.92 3.86
N ARG A 62 14.53 23.93 4.56
CA ARG A 62 15.20 22.70 5.00
C ARG A 62 14.32 21.87 5.94
N GLU A 63 13.64 22.53 6.87
CA GLU A 63 12.72 21.87 7.80
C GLU A 63 11.52 21.28 7.06
N LEU A 64 10.92 22.01 6.11
CA LEU A 64 9.83 21.50 5.30
C LEU A 64 10.24 20.27 4.47
N VAL A 65 11.42 20.33 3.85
CA VAL A 65 11.96 19.18 3.08
C VAL A 65 12.17 17.98 4.00
N ARG A 66 12.73 18.19 5.20
CA ARG A 66 12.95 17.12 6.20
C ARG A 66 11.64 16.48 6.63
N GLN A 67 10.60 17.30 6.91
CA GLN A 67 9.27 16.79 7.26
C GLN A 67 8.65 15.97 6.12
N ASN A 68 8.78 16.42 4.87
CA ASN A 68 8.30 15.68 3.70
C ASN A 68 9.03 14.35 3.52
N LEU A 69 10.34 14.30 3.74
CA LEU A 69 11.12 13.05 3.66
C LEU A 69 10.67 12.07 4.76
N ASN A 70 10.56 12.52 6.00
CA ASN A 70 10.07 11.70 7.11
C ASN A 70 8.64 11.19 6.87
N TYR A 71 7.78 12.01 6.28
CA TYR A 71 6.41 11.60 5.92
C TYR A 71 6.42 10.49 4.86
N ARG A 72 7.24 10.64 3.82
CA ARG A 72 7.40 9.60 2.77
C ARG A 72 7.95 8.29 3.32
N GLU A 73 8.94 8.36 4.20
CA GLU A 73 9.49 7.16 4.85
C GLU A 73 8.43 6.42 5.67
N ARG A 74 7.60 7.13 6.43
CA ARG A 74 6.48 6.53 7.18
C ARG A 74 5.44 5.89 6.26
N LEU A 75 5.10 6.54 5.14
CA LEU A 75 4.18 5.95 4.15
C LEU A 75 4.73 4.66 3.56
N ASN A 76 5.98 4.66 3.13
CA ASN A 76 6.65 3.48 2.57
C ASN A 76 6.71 2.33 3.59
N GLU A 77 6.99 2.64 4.86
CA GLU A 77 7.00 1.64 5.93
C GLU A 77 5.60 1.09 6.20
N CYS A 78 4.55 1.93 6.22
CA CYS A 78 3.16 1.48 6.31
C CYS A 78 2.79 0.54 5.15
N GLU A 79 3.09 0.90 3.92
CA GLU A 79 2.80 0.08 2.74
C GLU A 79 3.55 -1.26 2.81
N ARG A 80 4.81 -1.24 3.24
CA ARG A 80 5.61 -2.45 3.44
C ARG A 80 4.99 -3.37 4.49
N LEU A 81 4.59 -2.83 5.64
CA LEU A 81 3.94 -3.60 6.72
C LEU A 81 2.59 -4.17 6.29
N GLU A 82 1.78 -3.40 5.55
CA GLU A 82 0.54 -3.91 4.98
C GLU A 82 0.77 -5.03 3.97
N GLY A 83 1.78 -4.91 3.12
CA GLY A 83 2.18 -5.96 2.19
C GLY A 83 2.56 -7.27 2.91
N VAL A 84 3.39 -7.18 3.94
CA VAL A 84 3.78 -8.33 4.77
C VAL A 84 2.57 -8.94 5.48
N ARG A 85 1.67 -8.11 6.03
CA ARG A 85 0.44 -8.57 6.69
C ARG A 85 -0.48 -9.32 5.72
N LYS A 86 -0.68 -8.81 4.51
CA LYS A 86 -1.49 -9.47 3.47
C LYS A 86 -0.87 -10.81 3.05
N ALA A 87 0.44 -10.86 2.83
CA ALA A 87 1.15 -12.09 2.49
C ALA A 87 1.03 -13.15 3.60
N ASN A 88 1.20 -12.78 4.87
CA ASN A 88 1.04 -13.67 6.00
C ASN A 88 -0.40 -14.19 6.13
N ALA A 89 -1.40 -13.33 5.91
CA ALA A 89 -2.81 -13.74 5.93
C ALA A 89 -3.12 -14.73 4.80
N GLN A 90 -2.62 -14.49 3.60
CA GLN A 90 -2.78 -15.40 2.46
C GLN A 90 -2.11 -16.74 2.70
N GLN A 91 -0.91 -16.76 3.28
CA GLN A 91 -0.20 -17.98 3.64
C GLN A 91 -0.94 -18.79 4.72
N ALA A 92 -1.55 -18.11 5.71
CA ALA A 92 -2.38 -18.77 6.70
C ALA A 92 -3.63 -19.42 6.07
N GLN A 93 -4.29 -18.74 5.12
CA GLN A 93 -5.42 -19.31 4.37
C GLN A 93 -5.01 -20.54 3.56
N LEU A 94 -3.87 -20.49 2.87
CA LEU A 94 -3.34 -21.61 2.11
C LEU A 94 -3.11 -22.85 2.99
N LYS A 95 -2.49 -22.67 4.15
CA LYS A 95 -2.27 -23.77 5.10
C LYS A 95 -3.58 -24.44 5.57
N ILE A 96 -4.63 -23.65 5.80
CA ILE A 96 -5.94 -24.19 6.16
C ILE A 96 -6.54 -24.96 4.98
N TYR A 97 -6.42 -24.43 3.75
CA TYR A 97 -6.90 -25.10 2.55
C TYR A 97 -6.14 -26.42 2.28
N GLU A 98 -4.82 -26.45 2.44
CA GLU A 98 -4.01 -27.67 2.33
C GLU A 98 -4.44 -28.75 3.34
N ARG A 99 -4.74 -28.35 4.58
CA ARG A 99 -5.28 -29.26 5.59
C ARG A 99 -6.69 -29.77 5.22
N LEU A 100 -7.54 -28.91 4.67
CA LEU A 100 -8.86 -29.30 4.16
C LEU A 100 -8.71 -30.32 3.02
N GLU A 101 -7.82 -30.07 2.05
CA GLU A 101 -7.54 -31.02 0.96
C GLU A 101 -7.04 -32.36 1.48
N ALA A 102 -6.19 -32.37 2.52
CA ALA A 102 -5.72 -33.59 3.14
C ALA A 102 -6.87 -34.38 3.80
N LEU A 103 -7.78 -33.72 4.51
CA LEU A 103 -8.99 -34.35 5.05
C LEU A 103 -9.89 -34.92 3.94
N MET A 104 -10.05 -34.19 2.83
CA MET A 104 -10.84 -34.66 1.71
C MET A 104 -10.19 -35.85 0.99
N ARG A 105 -8.91 -35.78 0.63
CA ARG A 105 -8.23 -36.80 -0.18
C ARG A 105 -7.80 -38.03 0.62
N ASN A 106 -7.18 -37.80 1.79
CA ASN A 106 -6.58 -38.89 2.57
C ASN A 106 -7.59 -39.56 3.50
N GLU A 107 -8.37 -38.77 4.23
CA GLU A 107 -9.34 -39.27 5.20
C GLU A 107 -10.73 -39.51 4.59
N LYS A 108 -10.94 -39.05 3.35
CA LYS A 108 -12.21 -39.15 2.63
C LYS A 108 -13.43 -38.69 3.46
N ILE A 109 -13.22 -37.59 4.22
CA ILE A 109 -14.25 -37.08 5.15
C ILE A 109 -15.56 -36.74 4.44
N TYR A 110 -15.53 -36.52 3.11
CA TYR A 110 -16.72 -36.29 2.28
C TYR A 110 -17.72 -37.47 2.29
N ARG A 111 -17.29 -38.67 2.69
CA ARG A 111 -18.17 -39.84 2.81
C ARG A 111 -19.17 -39.72 3.97
N ARG A 112 -18.93 -38.79 4.92
CA ARG A 112 -19.87 -38.56 6.02
C ARG A 112 -21.14 -37.93 5.47
N LYS A 113 -22.30 -38.59 5.75
CA LYS A 113 -23.63 -38.10 5.29
C LYS A 113 -24.02 -36.75 5.92
N ASP A 114 -23.56 -36.50 7.15
CA ASP A 114 -23.84 -35.33 7.99
C ASP A 114 -22.79 -34.22 7.87
N LEU A 115 -21.82 -34.35 6.96
CA LEU A 115 -20.74 -33.37 6.85
C LEU A 115 -21.26 -31.95 6.51
N THR A 116 -21.00 -31.02 7.39
CA THR A 116 -21.33 -29.62 7.24
C THR A 116 -20.11 -28.72 7.19
N LEU A 117 -20.27 -27.52 6.64
CA LEU A 117 -19.22 -26.52 6.65
C LEU A 117 -18.80 -26.12 8.07
N GLN A 118 -19.75 -26.14 9.02
CA GLN A 118 -19.49 -25.86 10.42
C GLN A 118 -18.56 -26.92 11.04
N MET A 119 -18.81 -28.19 10.81
CA MET A 119 -17.96 -29.29 11.31
C MET A 119 -16.52 -29.15 10.76
N LEU A 120 -16.36 -28.83 9.50
CA LEU A 120 -15.03 -28.58 8.91
C LEU A 120 -14.35 -27.37 9.54
N ALA A 121 -15.08 -26.28 9.75
CA ALA A 121 -14.55 -25.09 10.39
C ALA A 121 -14.07 -25.40 11.82
N GLU A 122 -14.86 -26.13 12.62
CA GLU A 122 -14.48 -26.57 13.95
C GLU A 122 -13.24 -27.49 13.94
N THR A 123 -13.21 -28.47 13.02
CA THR A 123 -12.07 -29.39 12.86
C THR A 123 -10.78 -28.67 12.51
N LEU A 124 -10.87 -27.64 11.70
CA LEU A 124 -9.72 -26.84 11.24
C LEU A 124 -9.40 -25.63 12.14
N GLY A 125 -10.15 -25.46 13.25
CA GLY A 125 -9.91 -24.39 14.23
C GLY A 125 -10.25 -22.98 13.71
N THR A 126 -11.32 -22.87 12.90
CA THR A 126 -11.76 -21.61 12.30
C THR A 126 -13.28 -21.43 12.42
N ASN A 127 -13.82 -20.39 11.80
CA ASN A 127 -15.28 -20.17 11.75
C ASN A 127 -15.84 -20.44 10.35
N THR A 128 -17.17 -20.63 10.28
CA THR A 128 -17.90 -20.99 9.06
C THR A 128 -17.75 -19.96 7.94
N THR A 129 -17.75 -18.68 8.26
CA THR A 129 -17.61 -17.60 7.29
C THR A 129 -16.24 -17.63 6.64
N TYR A 130 -15.19 -17.77 7.45
CA TYR A 130 -13.81 -17.83 6.97
C TYR A 130 -13.56 -19.11 6.18
N MET A 131 -14.09 -20.26 6.62
CA MET A 131 -14.01 -21.53 5.88
C MET A 131 -14.72 -21.44 4.52
N SER A 132 -15.92 -20.83 4.46
CA SER A 132 -16.63 -20.58 3.19
C SER A 132 -15.79 -19.75 2.23
N HIS A 133 -15.16 -18.68 2.74
CA HIS A 133 -14.28 -17.84 1.96
C HIS A 133 -13.06 -18.60 1.42
N ILE A 134 -12.42 -19.43 2.25
CA ILE A 134 -11.26 -20.25 1.84
C ILE A 134 -11.67 -21.21 0.72
N VAL A 135 -12.75 -21.99 0.93
CA VAL A 135 -13.24 -22.93 -0.09
C VAL A 135 -13.51 -22.20 -1.41
N ASN A 136 -14.24 -21.09 -1.37
CA ASN A 136 -14.56 -20.32 -2.58
C ASN A 136 -13.30 -19.74 -3.27
N SER A 137 -12.37 -19.19 -2.48
CA SER A 137 -11.17 -18.52 -3.02
C SER A 137 -10.20 -19.49 -3.69
N PHE A 138 -10.02 -20.70 -3.14
CA PHE A 138 -9.05 -21.66 -3.66
C PHE A 138 -9.65 -22.68 -4.63
N SER A 139 -10.92 -23.10 -4.45
CA SER A 139 -11.56 -24.08 -5.35
C SER A 139 -12.43 -23.46 -6.44
N GLY A 140 -12.78 -22.17 -6.31
CA GLY A 140 -13.75 -21.50 -7.20
C GLY A 140 -15.19 -22.00 -7.02
N LYS A 141 -15.48 -22.82 -6.01
CA LYS A 141 -16.77 -23.50 -5.82
C LYS A 141 -17.38 -23.15 -4.47
N SER A 142 -18.73 -23.15 -4.39
CA SER A 142 -19.41 -23.17 -3.09
C SER A 142 -19.13 -24.50 -2.39
N PHE A 143 -19.21 -24.51 -1.05
CA PHE A 143 -18.95 -25.75 -0.27
C PHE A 143 -19.79 -26.95 -0.72
N PRO A 144 -21.10 -26.84 -0.99
CA PRO A 144 -21.87 -27.97 -1.51
C PRO A 144 -21.36 -28.50 -2.86
N ASN A 145 -20.94 -27.61 -3.75
CA ASN A 145 -20.40 -28.02 -5.05
C ASN A 145 -18.99 -28.61 -4.90
N TYR A 146 -18.17 -28.08 -4.00
CA TYR A 146 -16.86 -28.60 -3.64
C TYR A 146 -16.97 -30.03 -3.09
N LEU A 147 -17.87 -30.25 -2.11
CA LEU A 147 -18.13 -31.55 -1.52
C LEU A 147 -18.65 -32.56 -2.57
N ASN A 148 -19.59 -32.13 -3.43
CA ASN A 148 -20.15 -32.99 -4.46
C ASN A 148 -19.11 -33.38 -5.51
N ALA A 149 -18.13 -32.53 -5.82
CA ALA A 149 -17.06 -32.86 -6.74
C ALA A 149 -16.29 -34.13 -6.31
N TYR A 150 -15.86 -34.20 -5.02
CA TYR A 150 -15.18 -35.38 -4.48
C TYR A 150 -16.08 -36.63 -4.48
N ARG A 151 -17.36 -36.46 -4.12
CA ARG A 151 -18.33 -37.57 -4.10
C ARG A 151 -18.57 -38.15 -5.49
N ILE A 152 -18.74 -37.26 -6.49
CA ILE A 152 -18.96 -37.68 -7.89
C ILE A 152 -17.70 -38.31 -8.48
N GLU A 153 -16.52 -37.80 -8.17
CA GLU A 153 -15.24 -38.38 -8.61
C GLU A 153 -15.13 -39.85 -8.15
N GLU A 154 -15.36 -40.11 -6.87
CA GLU A 154 -15.32 -41.49 -6.34
C GLU A 154 -16.43 -42.40 -6.93
N VAL A 155 -17.63 -41.84 -7.19
CA VAL A 155 -18.69 -42.58 -7.87
C VAL A 155 -18.29 -42.94 -9.29
N LEU A 156 -17.68 -42.02 -10.02
CA LEU A 156 -17.21 -42.26 -11.40
C LEU A 156 -16.13 -43.36 -11.42
N ASP A 157 -15.21 -43.35 -10.47
CA ASP A 157 -14.20 -44.40 -10.34
C ASP A 157 -14.84 -45.75 -10.15
N ALA A 158 -15.81 -45.90 -9.20
CA ALA A 158 -16.51 -47.13 -8.94
C ALA A 158 -17.39 -47.59 -10.13
N LEU A 159 -18.08 -46.67 -10.81
CA LEU A 159 -18.92 -47.02 -11.97
C LEU A 159 -18.09 -47.30 -13.21
N SER A 160 -16.85 -46.90 -13.27
CA SER A 160 -15.92 -47.11 -14.39
C SER A 160 -15.17 -48.43 -14.31
N ASP A 161 -15.21 -49.14 -13.17
CA ASP A 161 -14.66 -50.51 -13.05
C ASP A 161 -15.67 -51.53 -13.58
N PRO A 162 -15.36 -52.26 -14.67
CA PRO A 162 -16.27 -53.27 -15.23
C PRO A 162 -16.49 -54.45 -14.28
N SER A 163 -15.55 -54.72 -13.38
CA SER A 163 -15.60 -55.82 -12.41
C SER A 163 -16.40 -55.48 -11.17
N ASP A 164 -16.67 -54.20 -10.93
CA ASP A 164 -17.45 -53.73 -9.79
C ASP A 164 -18.96 -53.89 -10.04
N ASP A 165 -19.56 -54.91 -9.39
CA ASP A 165 -21.01 -55.17 -9.44
C ASP A 165 -21.78 -54.55 -8.28
N GLU A 166 -21.14 -53.69 -7.46
CA GLU A 166 -21.81 -52.99 -6.35
C GLU A 166 -23.08 -52.29 -6.87
N PRO A 167 -24.23 -52.46 -6.20
CA PRO A 167 -25.45 -51.75 -6.59
C PRO A 167 -25.25 -50.24 -6.61
N ILE A 168 -25.72 -49.55 -7.64
CA ILE A 168 -25.51 -48.10 -7.85
C ILE A 168 -25.92 -47.29 -6.61
N HIS A 169 -27.04 -47.65 -5.96
CA HIS A 169 -27.47 -46.94 -4.73
C HIS A 169 -26.50 -47.12 -3.57
N ALA A 170 -25.87 -48.29 -3.43
CA ALA A 170 -24.89 -48.57 -2.38
C ALA A 170 -23.60 -47.73 -2.59
N VAL A 171 -23.14 -47.60 -3.83
CA VAL A 171 -22.00 -46.70 -4.17
C VAL A 171 -22.29 -45.28 -3.71
N PHE A 172 -23.47 -44.72 -4.03
CA PHE A 172 -23.84 -43.36 -3.62
C PHE A 172 -24.01 -43.21 -2.10
N GLU A 173 -24.54 -44.22 -1.42
CA GLU A 173 -24.63 -44.23 0.05
C GLU A 173 -23.24 -44.25 0.72
N ARG A 174 -22.34 -45.02 0.18
CA ARG A 174 -20.94 -45.15 0.66
C ARG A 174 -20.20 -43.84 0.54
N VAL A 175 -20.44 -43.07 -0.53
CA VAL A 175 -19.80 -41.76 -0.70
C VAL A 175 -20.52 -40.63 0.04
N GLY A 176 -21.57 -40.94 0.81
CA GLY A 176 -22.22 -39.98 1.72
C GLY A 176 -23.47 -39.30 1.23
N TYR A 177 -24.14 -39.82 0.19
CA TYR A 177 -25.48 -39.34 -0.20
C TYR A 177 -26.57 -40.00 0.65
N ALA A 178 -27.39 -39.17 1.28
CA ALA A 178 -28.52 -39.68 2.09
C ALA A 178 -29.81 -39.89 1.30
N SER A 179 -29.94 -39.30 0.09
CA SER A 179 -31.18 -39.34 -0.68
C SER A 179 -30.95 -39.70 -2.15
N ARG A 180 -31.76 -40.68 -2.62
CA ARG A 180 -31.73 -41.12 -4.04
C ARG A 180 -32.03 -39.98 -5.02
N SER A 181 -33.02 -39.20 -4.75
CA SER A 181 -33.39 -38.06 -5.64
C SER A 181 -32.26 -37.05 -5.73
N THR A 182 -31.56 -36.77 -4.62
CA THR A 182 -30.44 -35.84 -4.55
C THR A 182 -29.27 -36.30 -5.42
N TYR A 183 -28.80 -37.54 -5.24
CA TYR A 183 -27.64 -38.01 -6.02
C TYR A 183 -27.95 -38.13 -7.52
N LEU A 184 -29.14 -38.61 -7.90
CA LEU A 184 -29.51 -38.69 -9.29
C LEU A 184 -29.54 -37.34 -9.99
N ARG A 185 -30.05 -36.33 -9.28
CA ARG A 185 -30.08 -34.95 -9.80
C ARG A 185 -28.66 -34.36 -9.97
N ILE A 186 -27.81 -34.55 -8.94
CA ILE A 186 -26.44 -34.05 -8.95
C ILE A 186 -25.61 -34.76 -10.02
N PHE A 187 -25.67 -36.10 -10.08
CA PHE A 187 -24.91 -36.88 -11.06
C PHE A 187 -25.31 -36.48 -12.51
N ARG A 188 -26.61 -36.36 -12.79
CA ARG A 188 -27.05 -35.91 -14.13
C ARG A 188 -26.55 -34.51 -14.45
N LYS A 189 -26.53 -33.63 -13.47
CA LYS A 189 -26.04 -32.26 -13.66
C LYS A 189 -24.54 -32.24 -13.97
N GLU A 190 -23.75 -33.02 -13.25
CA GLU A 190 -22.27 -33.01 -13.39
C GLU A 190 -21.77 -33.88 -14.56
N VAL A 191 -22.42 -35.00 -14.83
CA VAL A 191 -21.97 -36.01 -15.82
C VAL A 191 -22.80 -35.99 -17.13
N GLY A 192 -23.98 -35.38 -17.12
CA GLY A 192 -24.83 -35.26 -18.29
C GLY A 192 -25.75 -36.46 -18.55
N CYS A 193 -25.63 -37.59 -17.84
CA CYS A 193 -26.47 -38.77 -18.01
C CYS A 193 -26.83 -39.45 -16.68
N ALA A 194 -27.72 -40.45 -16.72
CA ALA A 194 -28.06 -41.22 -15.53
C ALA A 194 -26.91 -42.20 -15.16
N PRO A 195 -26.67 -42.47 -13.84
CA PRO A 195 -25.61 -43.38 -13.40
C PRO A 195 -25.69 -44.77 -14.02
N SER A 196 -26.90 -45.33 -14.17
CA SER A 196 -27.12 -46.62 -14.82
C SER A 196 -26.70 -46.63 -16.30
N LYS A 197 -27.03 -45.55 -17.02
CA LYS A 197 -26.61 -45.39 -18.42
C LYS A 197 -25.09 -45.25 -18.52
N TYR A 198 -24.47 -44.45 -17.62
CA TYR A 198 -23.02 -44.30 -17.58
C TYR A 198 -22.32 -45.68 -17.41
N ARG A 199 -22.69 -46.45 -16.37
CA ARG A 199 -22.13 -47.80 -16.13
C ARG A 199 -22.32 -48.72 -17.35
N GLN A 200 -23.52 -48.70 -18.01
CA GLN A 200 -23.78 -49.50 -19.17
C GLN A 200 -22.86 -49.16 -20.35
N GLU A 201 -22.67 -47.87 -20.61
CA GLU A 201 -21.81 -47.46 -21.74
C GLU A 201 -20.32 -47.75 -21.46
N ILE A 202 -19.83 -47.58 -20.19
CA ILE A 202 -18.48 -47.97 -19.80
C ILE A 202 -18.25 -49.47 -20.04
N ARG A 203 -19.20 -50.35 -19.62
CA ARG A 203 -19.08 -51.81 -19.83
C ARG A 203 -19.03 -52.17 -21.33
N LYS A 204 -19.78 -51.52 -22.22
CA LYS A 204 -19.68 -51.72 -23.64
C LYS A 204 -18.37 -51.27 -24.30
N ILE A 205 -17.78 -50.18 -23.76
CA ILE A 205 -16.52 -49.62 -24.29
C ILE A 205 -15.33 -50.51 -23.87
N ARG A 206 -15.42 -51.14 -22.68
CA ARG A 206 -14.32 -51.94 -22.07
C ARG A 206 -14.47 -53.43 -22.23
N ALA A 207 -15.59 -53.92 -22.84
CA ALA A 207 -15.81 -55.33 -23.25
C ALA A 207 -15.20 -55.57 -24.63
#